data_92c3ba0fa556e876b0146e5f2c54f8d9
#
_entry.id   92c3ba0fa556e876b0146e5f2c54f8d9
#
_cell.length_a   1.000
_cell.length_b   1.000
_cell.length_c   1.000
_cell.angle_alpha   90.00
_cell.angle_beta   90.00
_cell.angle_gamma   90.00
#
_symmetry.space_group_name_H-M   'P 1'
#
loop_
_entity.id
_entity.type
_entity.pdbx_description
1 polymer ?
#
loop_
_entity_poly.entity_id
_entity_poly.type
_entity_poly.pdbx_seq_one_letter_code
_entity_poly.pdbx_strand_id
1 'polypeptide(L)'
;MVAGHIDEVTGYLELETIGFIVANMVCFVNVLFVVLEKPFYIYTMVVVKTIFTVIGDSFLIPRFGVNGVAYSNIAVNSVCVVLCLAAVLKEKLIAVSFKPDKSFIKEYVSIGLFSGSQILLDNVIYFALVCKMVNAVEEQGNYWTANNIIWGLMLIPISALAEVIKKDCRDEAIMKRMKNYNIVIIATFLAWLCFLPLLGPFLKNVMGIENFETIKRILM
;
A
#
# COMPACT_ATOMS: atom_id res chain seq x y z
N MET A 1 -16.23 13.28 -22.04
CA MET A 1 -16.08 13.72 -20.63
C MET A 1 -14.68 13.47 -20.09
N VAL A 2 -13.97 12.42 -20.50
CA VAL A 2 -12.58 12.16 -20.09
C VAL A 2 -11.58 13.15 -20.70
N ALA A 3 -11.83 13.64 -21.92
CA ALA A 3 -10.93 14.58 -22.62
C ALA A 3 -10.70 15.92 -21.89
N GLY A 4 -11.62 16.36 -21.04
CA GLY A 4 -11.50 17.63 -20.31
C GLY A 4 -10.56 17.60 -19.07
N HIS A 5 -10.13 16.41 -18.63
CA HIS A 5 -9.28 16.24 -17.44
C HIS A 5 -7.91 15.62 -17.74
N ILE A 6 -7.56 15.46 -19.03
CA ILE A 6 -6.30 14.81 -19.43
C ILE A 6 -5.10 15.59 -18.88
N ASP A 7 -5.12 16.92 -18.97
CA ASP A 7 -4.00 17.76 -18.52
C ASP A 7 -3.83 17.71 -16.99
N GLU A 8 -4.94 17.68 -16.24
CA GLU A 8 -4.90 17.53 -14.77
C GLU A 8 -4.36 16.16 -14.36
N VAL A 9 -4.81 15.10 -15.04
CA VAL A 9 -4.34 13.72 -14.77
C VAL A 9 -2.87 13.57 -15.15
N THR A 10 -2.45 14.15 -16.26
CA THR A 10 -1.04 14.10 -16.70
C THR A 10 -0.15 14.83 -15.69
N GLY A 11 -0.52 16.04 -15.29
CA GLY A 11 0.24 16.80 -14.29
C GLY A 11 0.32 16.07 -12.94
N TYR A 12 -0.79 15.45 -12.51
CA TYR A 12 -0.80 14.62 -11.31
C TYR A 12 0.15 13.42 -11.42
N LEU A 13 0.11 12.67 -12.53
CA LEU A 13 0.95 11.50 -12.74
C LEU A 13 2.45 11.83 -12.80
N GLU A 14 2.82 12.95 -13.41
CA GLU A 14 4.20 13.43 -13.44
C GLU A 14 4.72 13.71 -12.03
N LEU A 15 3.94 14.40 -11.21
CA LEU A 15 4.28 14.67 -9.80
C LEU A 15 4.31 13.40 -8.97
N GLU A 16 3.29 12.55 -9.10
CA GLU A 16 3.20 11.30 -8.34
C GLU A 16 4.33 10.33 -8.67
N THR A 17 4.85 10.36 -9.92
CA THR A 17 6.03 9.57 -10.30
C THR A 17 7.25 9.94 -9.44
N ILE A 18 7.46 11.23 -9.16
CA ILE A 18 8.53 11.70 -8.26
C ILE A 18 8.26 11.20 -6.83
N GLY A 19 7.02 11.37 -6.36
CA GLY A 19 6.57 10.89 -5.05
C GLY A 19 6.78 9.39 -4.87
N PHE A 20 6.52 8.62 -5.93
CA PHE A 20 6.70 7.17 -5.94
C PHE A 20 8.16 6.75 -5.80
N ILE A 21 9.10 7.44 -6.46
CA ILE A 21 10.54 7.18 -6.31
C ILE A 21 10.97 7.37 -4.85
N VAL A 22 10.54 8.48 -4.23
CA VAL A 22 10.86 8.79 -2.83
C VAL A 22 10.21 7.78 -1.87
N ALA A 23 8.95 7.39 -2.13
CA ALA A 23 8.24 6.39 -1.35
C ALA A 23 8.92 5.01 -1.39
N ASN A 24 9.47 4.61 -2.54
CA ASN A 24 10.20 3.35 -2.67
C ASN A 24 11.47 3.32 -1.80
N MET A 25 12.16 4.46 -1.63
CA MET A 25 13.29 4.56 -0.71
C MET A 25 12.87 4.30 0.74
N VAL A 26 11.75 4.87 1.17
CA VAL A 26 11.18 4.62 2.52
C VAL A 26 10.80 3.15 2.68
N CYS A 27 10.15 2.57 1.66
CA CYS A 27 9.75 1.17 1.67
C CYS A 27 10.97 0.24 1.84
N PHE A 28 12.03 0.49 1.09
CA PHE A 28 13.28 -0.29 1.19
C PHE A 28 13.86 -0.25 2.61
N VAL A 29 13.95 0.93 3.21
CA VAL A 29 14.49 1.05 4.58
C VAL A 29 13.57 0.42 5.60
N ASN A 30 12.25 0.49 5.43
CA ASN A 30 11.30 -0.21 6.30
C ASN A 30 11.52 -1.73 6.25
N VAL A 31 11.70 -2.31 5.06
CA VAL A 31 12.02 -3.75 4.92
C VAL A 31 13.32 -4.08 5.67
N LEU A 32 14.34 -3.22 5.59
CA LEU A 32 15.57 -3.40 6.34
C LEU A 32 15.32 -3.43 7.86
N PHE A 33 14.49 -2.53 8.40
CA PHE A 33 14.15 -2.52 9.83
C PHE A 33 13.31 -3.74 10.25
N VAL A 34 12.47 -4.29 9.36
CA VAL A 34 11.77 -5.57 9.61
C VAL A 34 12.79 -6.70 9.76
N VAL A 35 13.74 -6.81 8.83
CA VAL A 35 14.76 -7.86 8.84
C VAL A 35 15.67 -7.76 10.06
N LEU A 36 15.98 -6.54 10.51
CA LEU A 36 16.81 -6.27 11.69
C LEU A 36 16.04 -6.35 13.01
N GLU A 37 14.77 -6.71 12.98
CA GLU A 37 13.89 -6.82 14.15
C GLU A 37 13.82 -5.52 14.98
N LYS A 38 13.80 -4.36 14.29
CA LYS A 38 13.71 -3.03 14.92
C LYS A 38 12.34 -2.37 14.67
N PRO A 39 11.25 -2.91 15.23
CA PRO A 39 9.88 -2.45 14.93
C PRO A 39 9.63 -1.01 15.38
N PHE A 40 10.37 -0.49 16.35
CA PHE A 40 10.21 0.88 16.83
C PHE A 40 10.34 1.92 15.70
N TYR A 41 11.32 1.75 14.81
CA TYR A 41 11.49 2.69 13.69
C TYR A 41 10.33 2.61 12.71
N ILE A 42 9.79 1.40 12.47
CA ILE A 42 8.65 1.20 11.57
C ILE A 42 7.41 1.91 12.14
N TYR A 43 7.09 1.69 13.42
CA TYR A 43 5.96 2.38 14.07
C TYR A 43 6.12 3.90 14.03
N THR A 44 7.34 4.40 14.30
CA THR A 44 7.62 5.83 14.23
C THR A 44 7.36 6.38 12.82
N MET A 45 7.83 5.67 11.78
CA MET A 45 7.60 6.08 10.39
C MET A 45 6.12 6.09 10.02
N VAL A 46 5.36 5.06 10.45
CA VAL A 46 3.92 4.99 10.19
C VAL A 46 3.19 6.15 10.85
N VAL A 47 3.47 6.43 12.12
CA VAL A 47 2.85 7.53 12.88
C VAL A 47 3.17 8.88 12.23
N VAL A 48 4.45 9.12 11.95
CA VAL A 48 4.91 10.37 11.30
C VAL A 48 4.24 10.51 9.94
N LYS A 49 4.29 9.48 9.10
CA LYS A 49 3.66 9.50 7.78
C LYS A 49 2.18 9.82 7.88
N THR A 50 1.44 9.16 8.76
CA THR A 50 0.00 9.39 8.93
C THR A 50 -0.31 10.83 9.34
N ILE A 51 0.37 11.35 10.36
CA ILE A 51 0.15 12.71 10.84
C ILE A 51 0.47 13.74 9.75
N PHE A 52 1.62 13.61 9.10
CA PHE A 52 2.03 14.57 8.06
C PHE A 52 1.19 14.46 6.79
N THR A 53 0.67 13.27 6.44
CA THR A 53 -0.28 13.12 5.33
C THR A 53 -1.58 13.86 5.63
N VAL A 54 -2.18 13.64 6.81
CA VAL A 54 -3.43 14.32 7.19
C VAL A 54 -3.24 15.85 7.19
N ILE A 55 -2.14 16.34 7.73
CA ILE A 55 -1.83 17.77 7.74
C ILE A 55 -1.60 18.27 6.29
N GLY A 56 -0.74 17.60 5.54
CA GLY A 56 -0.41 17.97 4.16
C GLY A 56 -1.65 18.02 3.26
N ASP A 57 -2.46 16.98 3.30
CA ASP A 57 -3.70 16.91 2.50
C ASP A 57 -4.69 18.01 2.89
N SER A 58 -4.84 18.28 4.19
CA SER A 58 -5.75 19.33 4.69
C SER A 58 -5.34 20.73 4.21
N PHE A 59 -4.05 20.99 3.99
CA PHE A 59 -3.56 22.30 3.53
C PHE A 59 -3.38 22.39 2.01
N LEU A 60 -2.97 21.30 1.36
CA LEU A 60 -2.57 21.32 -0.06
C LEU A 60 -3.73 20.99 -1.00
N ILE A 61 -4.64 20.08 -0.62
CA ILE A 61 -5.78 19.74 -1.48
C ILE A 61 -6.69 20.96 -1.75
N PRO A 62 -7.07 21.78 -0.75
CA PRO A 62 -7.90 22.96 -1.01
C PRO A 62 -7.27 24.00 -1.92
N ARG A 63 -5.91 24.03 -2.03
CA ARG A 63 -5.17 25.01 -2.82
C ARG A 63 -4.82 24.53 -4.23
N PHE A 64 -4.51 23.25 -4.36
CA PHE A 64 -3.95 22.67 -5.59
C PHE A 64 -4.83 21.55 -6.18
N GLY A 65 -6.00 21.28 -5.61
CA GLY A 65 -6.88 20.21 -6.06
C GLY A 65 -6.18 18.84 -6.01
N VAL A 66 -6.34 18.05 -7.05
CA VAL A 66 -5.76 16.69 -7.16
C VAL A 66 -4.24 16.72 -7.05
N ASN A 67 -3.58 17.73 -7.63
CA ASN A 67 -2.12 17.89 -7.54
C ASN A 67 -1.66 18.12 -6.08
N GLY A 68 -2.53 18.63 -5.21
CA GLY A 68 -2.25 18.79 -3.79
C GLY A 68 -1.93 17.47 -3.08
N VAL A 69 -2.57 16.36 -3.49
CA VAL A 69 -2.27 15.02 -2.98
C VAL A 69 -0.85 14.61 -3.36
N ALA A 70 -0.44 14.81 -4.61
CA ALA A 70 0.91 14.48 -5.06
C ALA A 70 1.98 15.31 -4.33
N TYR A 71 1.76 16.61 -4.15
CA TYR A 71 2.67 17.46 -3.36
C TYR A 71 2.77 17.01 -1.90
N SER A 72 1.64 16.63 -1.28
CA SER A 72 1.61 16.08 0.07
C SER A 72 2.42 14.80 0.13
N ASN A 73 2.20 13.86 -0.79
CA ASN A 73 2.94 12.59 -0.87
C ASN A 73 4.45 12.82 -1.01
N ILE A 74 4.89 13.71 -1.90
CA ILE A 74 6.31 14.03 -2.09
C ILE A 74 6.90 14.59 -0.79
N ALA A 75 6.25 15.57 -0.19
CA ALA A 75 6.73 16.24 1.03
C ALA A 75 6.83 15.24 2.20
N VAL A 76 5.77 14.46 2.44
CA VAL A 76 5.71 13.49 3.53
C VAL A 76 6.74 12.38 3.36
N ASN A 77 6.83 11.79 2.15
CA ASN A 77 7.83 10.76 1.89
C ASN A 77 9.26 11.32 1.97
N SER A 78 9.50 12.57 1.58
CA SER A 78 10.81 13.22 1.74
C SER A 78 11.20 13.36 3.22
N VAL A 79 10.27 13.77 4.09
CA VAL A 79 10.49 13.80 5.55
C VAL A 79 10.79 12.39 6.07
N CYS A 80 10.03 11.39 5.63
CA CYS A 80 10.28 9.99 6.00
C CYS A 80 11.66 9.50 5.54
N VAL A 81 12.12 9.87 4.33
CA VAL A 81 13.49 9.53 3.87
C VAL A 81 14.55 10.12 4.78
N VAL A 82 14.40 11.38 5.17
CA VAL A 82 15.37 12.03 6.09
C VAL A 82 15.42 11.30 7.43
N LEU A 83 14.26 10.95 7.99
CA LEU A 83 14.18 10.19 9.24
C LEU A 83 14.74 8.76 9.08
N CYS A 84 14.47 8.10 7.96
CA CYS A 84 15.04 6.80 7.63
C CYS A 84 16.57 6.86 7.56
N LEU A 85 17.13 7.85 6.87
CA LEU A 85 18.58 8.05 6.77
C LEU A 85 19.20 8.32 8.13
N ALA A 86 18.57 9.17 8.94
CA ALA A 86 19.03 9.45 10.31
C ALA A 86 19.05 8.19 11.18
N ALA A 87 18.01 7.34 11.08
CA ALA A 87 17.91 6.07 11.79
C ALA A 87 18.98 5.08 11.34
N VAL A 88 19.19 4.96 10.03
CA VAL A 88 20.21 4.07 9.44
C VAL A 88 21.63 4.49 9.82
N LEU A 89 21.92 5.79 9.83
CA LEU A 89 23.20 6.33 10.29
C LEU A 89 23.43 6.12 11.77
N LYS A 90 22.40 6.34 12.60
CA LYS A 90 22.45 6.11 14.06
C LYS A 90 22.77 4.66 14.38
N GLU A 91 22.16 3.73 13.66
CA GLU A 91 22.36 2.29 13.85
C GLU A 91 23.62 1.74 13.16
N LYS A 92 24.38 2.59 12.46
CA LYS A 92 25.60 2.22 11.71
C LYS A 92 25.36 1.07 10.72
N LEU A 93 24.19 1.05 10.08
CA LEU A 93 23.78 -0.03 9.16
C LEU A 93 24.38 0.09 7.77
N ILE A 94 24.97 1.23 7.41
CA ILE A 94 25.56 1.44 6.10
C ILE A 94 27.04 1.10 6.17
N ALA A 95 27.42 -0.03 5.58
CA ALA A 95 28.76 -0.25 5.07
C ALA A 95 28.72 0.09 3.58
N VAL A 96 29.12 1.30 3.21
CA VAL A 96 29.13 1.70 1.79
C VAL A 96 30.29 0.99 1.10
N SER A 97 29.97 -0.11 0.41
CA SER A 97 30.90 -0.75 -0.53
C SER A 97 30.42 -0.47 -1.95
N PHE A 98 31.23 0.26 -2.73
CA PHE A 98 30.94 0.52 -4.15
C PHE A 98 31.33 -0.64 -5.09
N LYS A 99 31.76 -1.78 -4.55
CA LYS A 99 32.06 -2.94 -5.36
C LYS A 99 30.84 -3.85 -5.43
N PRO A 100 30.14 -3.89 -6.58
CA PRO A 100 28.98 -4.78 -6.72
C PRO A 100 29.44 -6.23 -6.72
N ASP A 101 28.83 -7.04 -5.86
CA ASP A 101 29.02 -8.49 -5.89
C ASP A 101 28.20 -9.07 -7.06
N LYS A 102 28.90 -9.68 -8.02
CA LYS A 102 28.24 -10.29 -9.20
C LYS A 102 27.32 -11.46 -8.82
N SER A 103 27.62 -12.17 -7.74
CA SER A 103 26.77 -13.25 -7.22
C SER A 103 25.45 -12.68 -6.71
N PHE A 104 25.53 -11.61 -5.91
CA PHE A 104 24.35 -10.89 -5.40
C PHE A 104 23.48 -10.33 -6.54
N ILE A 105 24.11 -9.72 -7.56
CA ILE A 105 23.35 -9.18 -8.70
C ILE A 105 22.60 -10.29 -9.44
N LYS A 106 23.24 -11.44 -9.66
CA LYS A 106 22.60 -12.59 -10.34
C LYS A 106 21.39 -13.11 -9.52
N GLU A 107 21.57 -13.25 -8.22
CA GLU A 107 20.49 -13.68 -7.31
C GLU A 107 19.35 -12.67 -7.27
N TYR A 108 19.68 -11.38 -7.11
CA TYR A 108 18.70 -10.29 -7.12
C TYR A 108 17.86 -10.26 -8.40
N VAL A 109 18.52 -10.37 -9.57
CA VAL A 109 17.82 -10.38 -10.86
C VAL A 109 16.95 -11.64 -11.00
N SER A 110 17.43 -12.80 -10.59
CA SER A 110 16.66 -14.05 -10.68
C SER A 110 15.39 -14.00 -9.82
N ILE A 111 15.51 -13.60 -8.56
CA ILE A 111 14.38 -13.50 -7.63
C ILE A 111 13.45 -12.33 -8.05
N GLY A 112 14.04 -11.19 -8.42
CA GLY A 112 13.30 -10.00 -8.82
C GLY A 112 12.50 -10.19 -10.12
N LEU A 113 13.03 -10.89 -11.11
CA LEU A 113 12.29 -11.22 -12.33
C LEU A 113 11.09 -12.13 -12.05
N PHE A 114 11.25 -13.12 -11.19
CA PHE A 114 10.15 -14.01 -10.84
C PHE A 114 9.04 -13.28 -10.06
N SER A 115 9.41 -12.57 -9.01
CA SER A 115 8.47 -11.78 -8.21
C SER A 115 7.87 -10.62 -9.01
N GLY A 116 8.69 -9.93 -9.81
CA GLY A 116 8.25 -8.82 -10.65
C GLY A 116 7.32 -9.26 -11.78
N SER A 117 7.50 -10.46 -12.34
CA SER A 117 6.58 -10.99 -13.38
C SER A 117 5.17 -11.17 -12.85
N GLN A 118 5.01 -11.64 -11.62
CA GLN A 118 3.69 -11.76 -10.99
C GLN A 118 3.02 -10.39 -10.87
N ILE A 119 3.74 -9.41 -10.32
CA ILE A 119 3.23 -8.03 -10.17
C ILE A 119 2.90 -7.43 -11.54
N LEU A 120 3.74 -7.67 -12.56
CA LEU A 120 3.49 -7.20 -13.92
C LEU A 120 2.20 -7.80 -14.50
N LEU A 121 1.99 -9.10 -14.35
CA LEU A 121 0.78 -9.78 -14.82
C LEU A 121 -0.47 -9.24 -14.13
N ASP A 122 -0.43 -9.07 -12.81
CA ASP A 122 -1.53 -8.49 -12.04
C ASP A 122 -1.86 -7.07 -12.52
N ASN A 123 -0.84 -6.25 -12.78
CA ASN A 123 -1.04 -4.90 -13.31
C ASN A 123 -1.55 -4.88 -14.74
N VAL A 124 -1.11 -5.81 -15.62
CA VAL A 124 -1.62 -5.91 -16.99
C VAL A 124 -3.10 -6.31 -17.01
N ILE A 125 -3.48 -7.29 -16.18
CA ILE A 125 -4.89 -7.69 -16.04
C ILE A 125 -5.72 -6.51 -15.51
N TYR A 126 -5.23 -5.85 -14.47
CA TYR A 126 -5.87 -4.69 -13.89
C TYR A 126 -6.05 -3.57 -14.93
N PHE A 127 -5.01 -3.23 -15.69
CA PHE A 127 -5.05 -2.23 -16.75
C PHE A 127 -6.08 -2.59 -17.83
N ALA A 128 -6.13 -3.85 -18.26
CA ALA A 128 -7.10 -4.32 -19.25
C ALA A 128 -8.55 -4.20 -18.76
N LEU A 129 -8.79 -4.40 -17.45
CA LEU A 129 -10.11 -4.20 -16.85
C LEU A 129 -10.47 -2.72 -16.74
N VAL A 130 -9.54 -1.90 -16.24
CA VAL A 130 -9.74 -0.45 -16.05
C VAL A 130 -9.98 0.25 -17.38
N CYS A 131 -9.28 -0.12 -18.47
CA CYS A 131 -9.52 0.44 -19.80
C CYS A 131 -10.98 0.29 -20.27
N LYS A 132 -11.69 -0.75 -19.84
CA LYS A 132 -13.12 -0.91 -20.14
C LYS A 132 -14.02 0.01 -19.32
N MET A 133 -13.53 0.48 -18.17
CA MET A 133 -14.28 1.31 -17.22
C MET A 133 -14.02 2.81 -17.39
N VAL A 134 -13.06 3.20 -18.21
CA VAL A 134 -12.61 4.60 -18.38
C VAL A 134 -13.72 5.57 -18.75
N ASN A 135 -14.76 5.12 -19.45
CA ASN A 135 -15.89 5.96 -19.85
C ASN A 135 -17.04 6.00 -18.83
N ALA A 136 -16.95 5.23 -17.75
CA ALA A 136 -17.94 5.13 -16.68
C ALA A 136 -17.34 5.64 -15.35
N VAL A 137 -17.12 6.96 -15.25
CA VAL A 137 -16.41 7.60 -14.12
C VAL A 137 -17.04 7.28 -12.77
N GLU A 138 -18.37 7.22 -12.70
CA GLU A 138 -19.08 6.90 -11.46
C GLU A 138 -18.86 5.43 -11.05
N GLU A 139 -18.92 4.51 -12.00
CA GLU A 139 -18.66 3.08 -11.75
C GLU A 139 -17.19 2.86 -11.35
N GLN A 140 -16.26 3.60 -11.95
CA GLN A 140 -14.85 3.54 -11.59
C GLN A 140 -14.62 4.03 -10.16
N GLY A 141 -15.26 5.11 -9.73
CA GLY A 141 -15.20 5.62 -8.36
C GLY A 141 -15.74 4.61 -7.36
N ASN A 142 -16.88 4.00 -7.66
CA ASN A 142 -17.48 2.95 -6.82
C ASN A 142 -16.60 1.71 -6.72
N TYR A 143 -16.01 1.28 -7.85
CA TYR A 143 -15.06 0.17 -7.87
C TYR A 143 -13.82 0.45 -7.02
N TRP A 144 -13.21 1.65 -7.16
CA TRP A 144 -12.05 2.03 -6.36
C TRP A 144 -12.36 2.09 -4.87
N THR A 145 -13.51 2.61 -4.50
CA THR A 145 -13.93 2.65 -3.10
C THR A 145 -14.11 1.24 -2.54
N ALA A 146 -14.78 0.35 -3.28
CA ALA A 146 -14.91 -1.05 -2.89
C ALA A 146 -13.53 -1.74 -2.78
N ASN A 147 -12.67 -1.53 -3.77
CA ASN A 147 -11.32 -2.10 -3.79
C ASN A 147 -10.48 -1.64 -2.59
N ASN A 148 -10.55 -0.37 -2.21
CA ASN A 148 -9.86 0.16 -1.03
C ASN A 148 -10.41 -0.42 0.28
N ILE A 149 -11.70 -0.71 0.37
CA ILE A 149 -12.29 -1.39 1.53
C ILE A 149 -11.75 -2.82 1.62
N ILE A 150 -11.70 -3.55 0.50
CA ILE A 150 -11.17 -4.92 0.47
C ILE A 150 -9.68 -4.92 0.88
N TRP A 151 -8.85 -4.21 0.15
CA TRP A 151 -7.39 -4.23 0.34
C TRP A 151 -6.94 -3.46 1.57
N GLY A 152 -7.54 -2.31 1.84
CA GLY A 152 -7.16 -1.41 2.92
C GLY A 152 -7.77 -1.74 4.28
N LEU A 153 -8.82 -2.58 4.33
CA LEU A 153 -9.48 -2.92 5.59
C LEU A 153 -9.66 -4.44 5.75
N MET A 154 -10.31 -5.10 4.76
CA MET A 154 -10.68 -6.51 4.89
C MET A 154 -9.48 -7.45 4.89
N LEU A 155 -8.46 -7.19 4.10
CA LEU A 155 -7.28 -8.05 3.96
C LEU A 155 -6.15 -7.75 4.95
N ILE A 156 -6.27 -6.73 5.83
CA ILE A 156 -5.26 -6.41 6.84
C ILE A 156 -4.87 -7.65 7.70
N PRO A 157 -5.83 -8.41 8.29
CA PRO A 157 -5.45 -9.55 9.11
C PRO A 157 -4.74 -10.65 8.32
N ILE A 158 -5.13 -10.86 7.07
CA ILE A 158 -4.52 -11.87 6.19
C ILE A 158 -3.12 -11.42 5.74
N SER A 159 -2.93 -10.13 5.44
CA SER A 159 -1.62 -9.58 5.12
C SER A 159 -0.66 -9.68 6.31
N ALA A 160 -1.14 -9.39 7.52
CA ALA A 160 -0.36 -9.57 8.74
C ALA A 160 0.01 -11.05 8.98
N LEU A 161 -0.93 -11.97 8.72
CA LEU A 161 -0.68 -13.40 8.80
C LEU A 161 0.39 -13.85 7.79
N ALA A 162 0.37 -13.30 6.57
CA ALA A 162 1.37 -13.60 5.55
C ALA A 162 2.80 -13.25 6.01
N GLU A 163 2.97 -12.12 6.72
CA GLU A 163 4.28 -11.74 7.29
C GLU A 163 4.73 -12.70 8.41
N VAL A 164 3.79 -13.16 9.26
CA VAL A 164 4.09 -14.18 10.27
C VAL A 164 4.50 -15.50 9.62
N ILE A 165 3.80 -15.93 8.56
CA ILE A 165 4.13 -17.15 7.82
C ILE A 165 5.54 -17.04 7.20
N LYS A 166 5.91 -15.90 6.60
CA LYS A 166 7.25 -15.67 6.06
C LYS A 166 8.34 -15.84 7.14
N LYS A 167 8.10 -15.30 8.35
CA LYS A 167 9.01 -15.49 9.49
C LYS A 167 9.10 -16.95 9.89
N ASP A 168 7.97 -17.63 10.06
CA ASP A 168 7.91 -19.02 10.48
C ASP A 168 8.47 -19.99 9.42
N CYS A 169 8.45 -19.60 8.13
CA CYS A 169 9.15 -20.31 7.06
C CYS A 169 10.65 -20.34 7.32
N ARG A 170 11.22 -19.21 7.68
CA ARG A 170 12.64 -19.07 7.97
C ARG A 170 13.06 -19.91 9.20
N ASP A 171 12.19 -19.95 10.20
CA ASP A 171 12.46 -20.62 11.48
C ASP A 171 12.02 -22.11 11.49
N GLU A 172 11.61 -22.66 10.33
CA GLU A 172 11.10 -24.05 10.18
C GLU A 172 9.92 -24.38 11.09
N ALA A 173 9.21 -23.36 11.57
CA ALA A 173 8.12 -23.50 12.54
C ALA A 173 6.73 -23.68 11.91
N ILE A 174 6.61 -23.63 10.58
CA ILE A 174 5.34 -23.64 9.83
C ILE A 174 4.44 -24.81 10.25
N MET A 175 4.97 -26.03 10.22
CA MET A 175 4.17 -27.22 10.49
C MET A 175 3.60 -27.22 11.91
N LYS A 176 4.36 -26.69 12.88
CA LYS A 176 3.91 -26.58 14.28
C LYS A 176 2.78 -25.56 14.45
N ARG A 177 2.72 -24.53 13.60
CA ARG A 177 1.78 -23.40 13.71
C ARG A 177 0.63 -23.44 12.71
N MET A 178 0.58 -24.43 11.83
CA MET A 178 -0.44 -24.56 10.77
C MET A 178 -1.88 -24.44 11.32
N LYS A 179 -2.17 -25.07 12.48
CA LYS A 179 -3.47 -24.98 13.14
C LYS A 179 -3.83 -23.51 13.48
N ASN A 180 -2.85 -22.75 13.97
CA ASN A 180 -3.07 -21.35 14.36
C ASN A 180 -3.35 -20.47 13.15
N TYR A 181 -2.68 -20.72 12.02
CA TYR A 181 -2.95 -20.00 10.76
C TYR A 181 -4.39 -20.23 10.29
N ASN A 182 -4.83 -21.50 10.30
CA ASN A 182 -6.21 -21.83 9.92
C ASN A 182 -7.24 -21.16 10.85
N ILE A 183 -6.96 -21.11 12.16
CA ILE A 183 -7.84 -20.41 13.12
C ILE A 183 -7.93 -18.93 12.78
N VAL A 184 -6.82 -18.26 12.48
CA VAL A 184 -6.83 -16.82 12.11
C VAL A 184 -7.60 -16.59 10.82
N ILE A 185 -7.42 -17.45 9.81
CA ILE A 185 -8.14 -17.33 8.53
C ILE A 185 -9.65 -17.48 8.75
N ILE A 186 -10.05 -18.53 9.48
CA ILE A 186 -11.47 -18.78 9.77
C ILE A 186 -12.06 -17.65 10.63
N ALA A 187 -11.34 -17.20 11.65
CA ALA A 187 -11.79 -16.09 12.50
C ALA A 187 -11.97 -14.79 11.69
N THR A 188 -11.04 -14.49 10.78
CA THR A 188 -11.13 -13.33 9.88
C THR A 188 -12.35 -13.44 8.98
N PHE A 189 -12.57 -14.60 8.36
CA PHE A 189 -13.73 -14.84 7.52
C PHE A 189 -15.04 -14.68 8.29
N LEU A 190 -15.15 -15.26 9.48
CA LEU A 190 -16.34 -15.10 10.34
C LEU A 190 -16.56 -13.65 10.77
N ALA A 191 -15.49 -12.93 11.11
CA ALA A 191 -15.58 -11.51 11.43
C ALA A 191 -16.17 -10.69 10.26
N TRP A 192 -15.75 -11.01 9.02
CA TRP A 192 -16.31 -10.37 7.82
C TRP A 192 -17.78 -10.72 7.58
N LEU A 193 -18.18 -11.98 7.77
CA LEU A 193 -19.58 -12.35 7.68
C LEU A 193 -20.44 -11.59 8.70
N CYS A 194 -19.94 -11.40 9.92
CA CYS A 194 -20.61 -10.60 10.95
C CYS A 194 -20.65 -9.11 10.60
N PHE A 195 -19.66 -8.59 9.86
CA PHE A 195 -19.61 -7.19 9.46
C PHE A 195 -20.48 -6.87 8.25
N LEU A 196 -20.80 -7.85 7.38
CA LEU A 196 -21.62 -7.65 6.17
C LEU A 196 -22.92 -6.87 6.40
N PRO A 197 -23.76 -7.18 7.42
CA PRO A 197 -24.98 -6.43 7.67
C PRO A 197 -24.74 -4.98 8.12
N LEU A 198 -23.58 -4.69 8.70
CA LEU A 198 -23.18 -3.34 9.14
C LEU A 198 -22.55 -2.51 8.02
N LEU A 199 -22.19 -3.14 6.89
CA LEU A 199 -21.51 -2.50 5.80
C LEU A 199 -22.31 -1.32 5.21
N GLY A 200 -23.62 -1.50 4.99
CA GLY A 200 -24.49 -0.44 4.48
C GLY A 200 -24.52 0.80 5.39
N PRO A 201 -24.85 0.66 6.67
CA PRO A 201 -24.76 1.76 7.64
C PRO A 201 -23.37 2.40 7.73
N PHE A 202 -22.30 1.61 7.65
CA PHE A 202 -20.93 2.10 7.66
C PHE A 202 -20.64 2.98 6.44
N LEU A 203 -20.96 2.52 5.23
CA LEU A 203 -20.75 3.27 3.99
C LEU A 203 -21.52 4.59 3.98
N LYS A 204 -22.78 4.56 4.43
CA LYS A 204 -23.65 5.74 4.44
C LYS A 204 -23.29 6.73 5.54
N ASN A 205 -23.15 6.28 6.78
CA ASN A 205 -23.07 7.17 7.94
C ASN A 205 -21.62 7.58 8.28
N VAL A 206 -20.64 6.72 7.99
CA VAL A 206 -19.24 6.97 8.32
C VAL A 206 -18.49 7.51 7.11
N MET A 207 -18.69 6.91 5.93
CA MET A 207 -18.00 7.33 4.71
C MET A 207 -18.78 8.40 3.90
N GLY A 208 -20.05 8.67 4.23
CA GLY A 208 -20.86 9.67 3.56
C GLY A 208 -21.19 9.35 2.09
N ILE A 209 -21.21 8.07 1.72
CA ILE A 209 -21.41 7.63 0.33
C ILE A 209 -22.90 7.51 0.06
N GLU A 210 -23.42 8.30 -0.88
CA GLU A 210 -24.84 8.27 -1.25
C GLU A 210 -25.21 7.00 -2.01
N ASN A 211 -24.38 6.56 -2.97
CA ASN A 211 -24.60 5.37 -3.80
C ASN A 211 -24.06 4.09 -3.18
N PHE A 212 -24.25 3.92 -1.87
CA PHE A 212 -23.67 2.80 -1.12
C PHE A 212 -24.19 1.41 -1.56
N GLU A 213 -25.37 1.30 -2.17
CA GLU A 213 -25.92 0.04 -2.65
C GLU A 213 -25.09 -0.59 -3.79
N THR A 214 -24.54 0.24 -4.69
CA THR A 214 -23.66 -0.24 -5.76
C THR A 214 -22.35 -0.79 -5.19
N ILE A 215 -21.74 -0.06 -4.25
CA ILE A 215 -20.51 -0.50 -3.57
C ILE A 215 -20.75 -1.78 -2.78
N LYS A 216 -21.85 -1.85 -2.04
CA LYS A 216 -22.25 -3.04 -1.29
C LYS A 216 -22.41 -4.26 -2.20
N ARG A 217 -23.00 -4.08 -3.41
CA ARG A 217 -23.15 -5.16 -4.40
C ARG A 217 -21.81 -5.64 -4.95
N ILE A 218 -20.81 -4.76 -5.08
CA ILE A 218 -19.45 -5.14 -5.51
C ILE A 218 -18.73 -5.92 -4.41
N LEU A 219 -18.99 -5.62 -3.13
CA LEU A 219 -18.36 -6.24 -1.97
C LEU A 219 -18.97 -7.60 -1.58
N MET A 220 -20.17 -7.89 -2.01
CA MET A 220 -20.87 -9.16 -1.78
C MET A 220 -20.66 -10.16 -2.91
#